data_fbd3f29cc5a0eb9e11a034ba72e02aab
#
_entry.id   fbd3f29cc5a0eb9e11a034ba72e02aab
#
_cell.length_a   1.000
_cell.length_b   1.000
_cell.length_c   1.000
_cell.angle_alpha   90.00
_cell.angle_beta   90.00
_cell.angle_gamma   90.00
#
_symmetry.space_group_name_H-M   'P 1'
#
loop_
_entity.id
_entity.type
_entity.pdbx_description
1 polymer ?
#
loop_
_entity_poly.entity_id
_entity_poly.type
_entity_poly.pdbx_seq_one_letter_code
_entity_poly.pdbx_strand_id
1 'polypeptide(L)'
;ESSLPKKVLIAKPFYYSYPPMIKYSGMETVYLKTEEGQIDLDDLRKKIIDCRAIIINSPSNPTGRVESINTLKEIESLANQYGVFVISDEVYKDLIYIQKNYSIAGPHVITINSFSKTYGMCGLRVGYLWSLDNTLIKDIIQMKTHTSMNTNILGQAMAMKATKTPRSFIREQLKVWQDRRNLLYNGLKKIDPDLWNPEGAFYMLPKIEKSAEFVWDMYRKYDVISYMGAWFGAPGRVRFSYALDKKKIEEGLFRINEYLNSRHL
;
A
#
# COMPACT_ATOMS: atom_id res chain seq x y z
N GLU A 1 18.17 -29.55 -5.02
CA GLU A 1 17.73 -28.39 -4.25
C GLU A 1 18.19 -27.13 -4.97
N SER A 2 17.26 -26.20 -5.26
CA SER A 2 17.55 -24.97 -6.00
C SER A 2 18.54 -24.12 -5.17
N SER A 3 19.67 -23.76 -5.78
CA SER A 3 20.66 -22.83 -5.21
C SER A 3 20.18 -21.37 -5.14
N LEU A 4 18.95 -21.08 -5.57
CA LEU A 4 18.39 -19.75 -5.64
C LEU A 4 18.04 -19.22 -4.25
N PRO A 5 18.24 -17.91 -3.98
CA PRO A 5 17.86 -17.30 -2.73
C PRO A 5 16.37 -17.49 -2.43
N LYS A 6 16.02 -17.80 -1.18
CA LYS A 6 14.62 -18.00 -0.73
C LYS A 6 14.12 -16.79 0.09
N LYS A 7 14.64 -15.60 -0.15
CA LYS A 7 14.35 -14.37 0.60
C LYS A 7 13.59 -13.38 -0.27
N VAL A 8 12.61 -12.71 0.32
CA VAL A 8 11.85 -11.62 -0.30
C VAL A 8 11.93 -10.37 0.57
N LEU A 9 12.35 -9.25 -0.02
CA LEU A 9 12.43 -7.95 0.63
C LEU A 9 11.07 -7.27 0.66
N ILE A 10 10.71 -6.68 1.80
CA ILE A 10 9.60 -5.73 1.94
C ILE A 10 9.98 -4.58 2.87
N ALA A 11 9.52 -3.38 2.59
CA ALA A 11 9.74 -2.22 3.46
C ALA A 11 8.82 -2.26 4.69
N LYS A 12 9.28 -1.81 5.87
CA LYS A 12 8.45 -1.54 7.05
C LYS A 12 8.11 -0.05 7.10
N PRO A 13 6.84 0.34 7.29
CA PRO A 13 5.62 -0.47 7.38
C PRO A 13 5.20 -1.11 6.04
N PHE A 14 4.47 -2.22 6.10
CA PHE A 14 4.06 -3.01 4.93
C PHE A 14 2.56 -3.32 4.94
N TYR A 15 2.00 -3.70 3.81
CA TYR A 15 0.66 -4.29 3.77
C TYR A 15 0.67 -5.67 4.46
N TYR A 16 -0.19 -5.84 5.46
CA TYR A 16 -0.17 -6.99 6.38
C TYR A 16 -0.23 -8.37 5.72
N SER A 17 -0.70 -8.45 4.47
CA SER A 17 -0.78 -9.72 3.75
C SER A 17 0.54 -10.17 3.12
N TYR A 18 1.54 -9.28 2.95
CA TYR A 18 2.80 -9.69 2.31
C TYR A 18 3.57 -10.74 3.10
N PRO A 19 3.82 -10.62 4.41
CA PRO A 19 4.57 -11.65 5.15
C PRO A 19 3.92 -13.03 5.10
N PRO A 20 2.60 -13.21 5.33
CA PRO A 20 1.98 -14.52 5.20
C PRO A 20 2.02 -15.06 3.77
N MET A 21 1.85 -14.23 2.74
CA MET A 21 1.96 -14.66 1.34
C MET A 21 3.37 -15.17 1.00
N ILE A 22 4.41 -14.46 1.44
CA ILE A 22 5.81 -14.85 1.29
C ILE A 22 6.04 -16.20 2.01
N LYS A 23 5.57 -16.34 3.24
CA LYS A 23 5.68 -17.57 4.00
C LYS A 23 4.99 -18.76 3.31
N TYR A 24 3.77 -18.56 2.79
CA TYR A 24 3.03 -19.61 2.07
C TYR A 24 3.70 -20.00 0.75
N SER A 25 4.52 -19.11 0.17
CA SER A 25 5.34 -19.44 -1.01
C SER A 25 6.63 -20.19 -0.65
N GLY A 26 6.83 -20.58 0.62
CA GLY A 26 8.05 -21.27 1.07
C GLY A 26 9.28 -20.34 1.13
N MET A 27 9.06 -19.02 1.17
CA MET A 27 10.10 -18.01 1.22
C MET A 27 10.19 -17.32 2.57
N GLU A 28 11.34 -16.71 2.86
CA GLU A 28 11.62 -15.92 4.05
C GLU A 28 11.43 -14.44 3.78
N THR A 29 10.80 -13.73 4.73
CA THR A 29 10.64 -12.28 4.65
C THR A 29 11.86 -11.57 5.24
N VAL A 30 12.48 -10.71 4.45
CA VAL A 30 13.53 -9.78 4.91
C VAL A 30 12.97 -8.37 4.91
N TYR A 31 13.17 -7.66 6.02
CA TYR A 31 12.61 -6.32 6.20
C TYR A 31 13.63 -5.24 5.89
N LEU A 32 13.22 -4.27 5.07
CA LEU A 32 13.94 -3.01 4.85
C LEU A 32 13.55 -1.98 5.91
N LYS A 33 14.54 -1.21 6.32
CA LYS A 33 14.31 0.02 7.08
C LYS A 33 13.69 1.09 6.19
N THR A 34 12.95 1.98 6.81
CA THR A 34 12.43 3.18 6.14
C THR A 34 12.66 4.41 7.02
N GLU A 35 12.83 5.55 6.37
CA GLU A 35 12.82 6.86 7.00
C GLU A 35 11.51 7.55 6.60
N GLU A 36 10.73 7.98 7.56
CA GLU A 36 9.40 8.57 7.32
C GLU A 36 8.49 7.76 6.37
N GLY A 37 8.65 6.43 6.37
CA GLY A 37 7.88 5.52 5.52
C GLY A 37 8.37 5.39 4.08
N GLN A 38 9.56 5.93 3.74
CA GLN A 38 10.26 5.75 2.46
C GLN A 38 11.46 4.83 2.64
N ILE A 39 11.79 4.03 1.62
CA ILE A 39 12.86 3.02 1.68
C ILE A 39 14.22 3.67 1.92
N ASP A 40 14.96 3.15 2.90
CA ASP A 40 16.37 3.45 3.13
C ASP A 40 17.22 2.75 2.06
N LEU A 41 17.85 3.53 1.19
CA LEU A 41 18.65 3.02 0.08
C LEU A 41 19.92 2.30 0.53
N ASP A 42 20.50 2.70 1.65
CA ASP A 42 21.72 2.04 2.14
C ASP A 42 21.41 0.67 2.72
N ASP A 43 20.26 0.52 3.39
CA ASP A 43 19.78 -0.78 3.86
C ASP A 43 19.35 -1.68 2.69
N LEU A 44 18.74 -1.08 1.64
CA LEU A 44 18.39 -1.77 0.41
C LEU A 44 19.62 -2.37 -0.29
N ARG A 45 20.66 -1.56 -0.55
CA ARG A 45 21.90 -2.00 -1.21
C ARG A 45 22.57 -3.17 -0.51
N LYS A 46 22.53 -3.19 0.83
CA LYS A 46 23.12 -4.27 1.64
C LYS A 46 22.33 -5.59 1.57
N LYS A 47 21.01 -5.52 1.43
CA LYS A 47 20.12 -6.68 1.58
C LYS A 47 19.68 -7.30 0.26
N ILE A 48 19.61 -6.52 -0.82
CA ILE A 48 19.04 -6.97 -2.09
C ILE A 48 19.82 -8.11 -2.72
N ILE A 49 21.13 -8.17 -2.51
CA ILE A 49 22.06 -9.12 -3.13
C ILE A 49 21.65 -10.58 -2.85
N ASP A 50 21.17 -10.87 -1.64
CA ASP A 50 20.81 -12.22 -1.19
C ASP A 50 19.31 -12.52 -1.34
N CYS A 51 18.61 -11.75 -2.14
CA CYS A 51 17.15 -11.86 -2.25
C CYS A 51 16.71 -12.35 -3.63
N ARG A 52 15.61 -13.10 -3.66
CA ARG A 52 14.94 -13.54 -4.90
C ARG A 52 14.05 -12.46 -5.47
N ALA A 53 13.41 -11.71 -4.61
CA ALA A 53 12.47 -10.67 -5.01
C ALA A 53 12.39 -9.52 -3.98
N ILE A 54 11.91 -8.39 -4.44
CA ILE A 54 11.46 -7.27 -3.61
C ILE A 54 10.01 -6.94 -3.95
N ILE A 55 9.17 -6.72 -2.92
CA ILE A 55 7.81 -6.19 -3.10
C ILE A 55 7.80 -4.71 -2.73
N ILE A 56 7.35 -3.89 -3.66
CA ILE A 56 7.21 -2.44 -3.48
C ILE A 56 5.73 -2.09 -3.56
N ASN A 57 5.22 -1.32 -2.59
CA ASN A 57 3.88 -0.79 -2.62
C ASN A 57 3.92 0.75 -2.58
N SER A 58 3.78 1.36 -3.75
CA SER A 58 3.83 2.81 -3.91
C SER A 58 2.70 3.29 -4.84
N PRO A 59 1.78 4.12 -4.34
CA PRO A 59 1.59 4.60 -2.96
C PRO A 59 1.32 3.49 -1.93
N SER A 60 1.81 3.68 -0.71
CA SER A 60 1.88 2.65 0.33
C SER A 60 0.59 2.51 1.16
N ASN A 61 0.21 1.29 1.43
CA ASN A 61 -0.64 0.89 2.55
C ASN A 61 0.27 0.27 3.62
N PRO A 62 0.45 0.87 4.80
CA PRO A 62 -0.51 1.73 5.51
C PRO A 62 -0.16 3.23 5.56
N THR A 63 0.94 3.69 4.97
CA THR A 63 1.49 5.02 5.26
C THR A 63 0.92 6.16 4.41
N GLY A 64 0.38 5.85 3.23
CA GLY A 64 0.04 6.85 2.23
C GLY A 64 1.26 7.55 1.59
N ARG A 65 2.47 7.12 1.92
CA ARG A 65 3.71 7.68 1.33
C ARG A 65 3.91 7.16 -0.09
N VAL A 66 4.60 7.93 -0.89
CA VAL A 66 4.96 7.60 -2.28
C VAL A 66 6.48 7.55 -2.38
N GLU A 67 7.01 6.46 -2.88
CA GLU A 67 8.45 6.35 -3.09
C GLU A 67 8.92 7.37 -4.13
N SER A 68 10.10 7.96 -3.89
CA SER A 68 10.67 8.93 -4.83
C SER A 68 11.04 8.27 -6.15
N ILE A 69 11.02 9.04 -7.24
CA ILE A 69 11.46 8.57 -8.56
C ILE A 69 12.90 8.05 -8.49
N ASN A 70 13.76 8.69 -7.70
CA ASN A 70 15.15 8.26 -7.54
C ASN A 70 15.23 6.91 -6.82
N THR A 71 14.45 6.72 -5.74
CA THR A 71 14.35 5.42 -5.05
C THR A 71 13.90 4.32 -6.01
N LEU A 72 12.86 4.57 -6.79
CA LEU A 72 12.31 3.57 -7.72
C LEU A 72 13.31 3.22 -8.83
N LYS A 73 14.05 4.20 -9.36
CA LYS A 73 15.12 3.96 -10.35
C LYS A 73 16.30 3.19 -9.77
N GLU A 74 16.68 3.47 -8.53
CA GLU A 74 17.74 2.73 -7.85
C GLU A 74 17.33 1.26 -7.64
N ILE A 75 16.09 1.01 -7.23
CA ILE A 75 15.55 -0.35 -7.11
C ILE A 75 15.59 -1.08 -8.45
N GLU A 76 15.17 -0.41 -9.53
CA GLU A 76 15.22 -0.96 -10.89
C GLU A 76 16.66 -1.32 -11.30
N SER A 77 17.61 -0.43 -11.05
CA SER A 77 19.03 -0.64 -11.35
C SER A 77 19.60 -1.83 -10.58
N LEU A 78 19.40 -1.88 -9.27
CA LEU A 78 19.88 -2.97 -8.42
C LEU A 78 19.21 -4.31 -8.76
N ALA A 79 17.92 -4.32 -9.04
CA ALA A 79 17.19 -5.50 -9.44
C ALA A 79 17.74 -6.08 -10.74
N ASN A 80 18.02 -5.26 -11.73
CA ASN A 80 18.64 -5.66 -13.00
C ASN A 80 20.08 -6.18 -12.77
N GLN A 81 20.86 -5.51 -11.93
CA GLN A 81 22.25 -5.88 -11.64
C GLN A 81 22.35 -7.27 -10.97
N TYR A 82 21.45 -7.57 -10.04
CA TYR A 82 21.51 -8.79 -9.25
C TYR A 82 20.51 -9.89 -9.68
N GLY A 83 19.73 -9.65 -10.73
CA GLY A 83 18.72 -10.60 -11.19
C GLY A 83 17.57 -10.82 -10.20
N VAL A 84 17.23 -9.78 -9.41
CA VAL A 84 16.16 -9.81 -8.42
C VAL A 84 14.84 -9.40 -9.07
N PHE A 85 13.77 -10.16 -8.81
CA PHE A 85 12.45 -9.77 -9.27
C PHE A 85 11.87 -8.61 -8.46
N VAL A 86 11.28 -7.65 -9.15
CA VAL A 86 10.51 -6.55 -8.53
C VAL A 86 9.03 -6.82 -8.71
N ILE A 87 8.31 -7.01 -7.62
CA ILE A 87 6.84 -7.05 -7.61
C ILE A 87 6.37 -5.66 -7.24
N SER A 88 6.00 -4.86 -8.24
CA SER A 88 5.52 -3.49 -8.07
C SER A 88 4.01 -3.48 -7.88
N ASP A 89 3.57 -3.35 -6.63
CA ASP A 89 2.15 -3.21 -6.29
C ASP A 89 1.74 -1.74 -6.43
N GLU A 90 1.14 -1.43 -7.58
CA GLU A 90 0.73 -0.09 -8.00
C GLU A 90 -0.80 0.12 -7.89
N VAL A 91 -1.49 -0.60 -7.02
CA VAL A 91 -2.96 -0.54 -6.92
C VAL A 91 -3.50 0.85 -6.58
N TYR A 92 -2.67 1.75 -6.06
CA TYR A 92 -3.00 3.15 -5.73
C TYR A 92 -2.39 4.17 -6.68
N LYS A 93 -1.81 3.78 -7.81
CA LYS A 93 -1.03 4.68 -8.69
C LYS A 93 -1.79 5.90 -9.21
N ASP A 94 -3.09 5.80 -9.38
CA ASP A 94 -3.94 6.93 -9.80
C ASP A 94 -4.39 7.80 -8.61
N LEU A 95 -4.05 7.42 -7.39
CA LEU A 95 -4.36 8.14 -6.15
C LEU A 95 -3.08 8.78 -5.58
N ILE A 96 -2.40 9.61 -6.38
CA ILE A 96 -1.22 10.38 -5.99
C ILE A 96 -1.58 11.86 -6.03
N TYR A 97 -1.27 12.59 -4.95
CA TYR A 97 -1.72 13.96 -4.74
C TYR A 97 -0.67 15.03 -5.09
N ILE A 98 0.60 14.71 -5.02
CA ILE A 98 1.68 15.71 -5.00
C ILE A 98 2.75 15.56 -6.07
N GLN A 99 2.92 14.43 -6.71
CA GLN A 99 3.98 14.22 -7.70
C GLN A 99 3.51 13.39 -8.89
N LYS A 100 4.31 13.39 -9.95
CA LYS A 100 4.09 12.48 -11.08
C LYS A 100 4.35 11.05 -10.63
N ASN A 101 3.49 10.16 -11.09
CA ASN A 101 3.66 8.74 -10.92
C ASN A 101 4.86 8.25 -11.77
N TYR A 102 5.65 7.36 -11.21
CA TYR A 102 6.69 6.61 -11.93
C TYR A 102 6.41 5.13 -11.74
N SER A 103 6.32 4.39 -12.84
CA SER A 103 6.23 2.93 -12.81
C SER A 103 7.58 2.34 -13.19
N ILE A 104 8.08 1.43 -12.36
CA ILE A 104 9.28 0.67 -12.66
C ILE A 104 8.99 -0.25 -13.85
N ALA A 105 9.92 -0.36 -14.80
CA ALA A 105 9.81 -1.26 -15.93
C ALA A 105 11.16 -1.96 -16.17
N GLY A 106 11.11 -3.24 -16.54
CA GLY A 106 12.33 -4.00 -16.82
C GLY A 106 12.05 -5.50 -16.99
N PRO A 107 13.04 -6.30 -17.39
CA PRO A 107 12.85 -7.73 -17.62
C PRO A 107 12.49 -8.51 -16.35
N HIS A 108 12.87 -8.02 -15.18
CA HIS A 108 12.57 -8.66 -13.88
C HIS A 108 11.42 -8.00 -13.13
N VAL A 109 10.63 -7.12 -13.80
CA VAL A 109 9.54 -6.38 -13.14
C VAL A 109 8.19 -7.02 -13.43
N ILE A 110 7.42 -7.23 -12.38
CA ILE A 110 6.01 -7.63 -12.41
C ILE A 110 5.20 -6.49 -11.79
N THR A 111 4.45 -5.77 -12.60
CA THR A 111 3.56 -4.72 -12.11
C THR A 111 2.17 -5.27 -11.84
N ILE A 112 1.66 -5.02 -10.65
CA ILE A 112 0.32 -5.42 -10.20
C ILE A 112 -0.55 -4.18 -10.06
N ASN A 113 -1.76 -4.24 -10.59
CA ASN A 113 -2.74 -3.18 -10.44
C ASN A 113 -4.17 -3.72 -10.27
N SER A 114 -5.09 -2.85 -9.88
CA SER A 114 -6.46 -3.23 -9.58
C SER A 114 -7.45 -2.14 -9.96
N PHE A 115 -8.63 -2.55 -10.41
CA PHE A 115 -9.77 -1.65 -10.61
C PHE A 115 -10.47 -1.29 -9.29
N SER A 116 -10.11 -1.96 -8.20
CA SER A 116 -10.75 -1.79 -6.90
C SER A 116 -10.62 -0.39 -6.32
N LYS A 117 -9.48 0.29 -6.55
CA LYS A 117 -9.16 1.54 -5.83
C LYS A 117 -9.52 2.77 -6.66
N THR A 118 -8.97 2.90 -7.84
CA THR A 118 -9.21 4.04 -8.74
C THR A 118 -10.69 4.14 -9.15
N TYR A 119 -11.33 2.99 -9.40
CA TYR A 119 -12.70 2.94 -9.91
C TYR A 119 -13.76 2.50 -8.90
N GLY A 120 -13.38 2.30 -7.62
CA GLY A 120 -14.32 1.86 -6.58
C GLY A 120 -14.89 0.46 -6.79
N MET A 121 -14.24 -0.40 -7.58
CA MET A 121 -14.75 -1.71 -8.01
C MET A 121 -14.31 -2.86 -7.11
N CYS A 122 -14.19 -2.63 -5.79
CA CYS A 122 -13.68 -3.64 -4.84
C CYS A 122 -14.48 -4.95 -4.86
N GLY A 123 -15.80 -4.88 -4.99
CA GLY A 123 -16.69 -6.05 -5.00
C GLY A 123 -16.57 -6.91 -6.26
N LEU A 124 -16.08 -6.37 -7.37
CA LEU A 124 -15.97 -7.09 -8.65
C LEU A 124 -14.72 -7.97 -8.74
N ARG A 125 -13.77 -7.83 -7.82
CA ARG A 125 -12.55 -8.66 -7.72
C ARG A 125 -11.76 -8.75 -9.03
N VAL A 126 -11.47 -7.61 -9.67
CA VAL A 126 -10.75 -7.51 -10.93
C VAL A 126 -9.48 -6.69 -10.77
N GLY A 127 -8.39 -7.22 -11.26
CA GLY A 127 -7.09 -6.59 -11.37
C GLY A 127 -6.33 -7.15 -12.56
N TYR A 128 -5.14 -6.67 -12.75
CA TYR A 128 -4.24 -7.15 -13.79
C TYR A 128 -2.80 -7.09 -13.31
N LEU A 129 -1.99 -7.89 -13.94
CA LEU A 129 -0.54 -7.77 -13.87
C LEU A 129 0.04 -7.71 -15.28
N TRP A 130 1.22 -7.14 -15.39
CA TRP A 130 1.98 -7.14 -16.64
C TRP A 130 3.49 -7.24 -16.36
N SER A 131 4.23 -7.75 -17.31
CA SER A 131 5.69 -7.82 -17.33
C SER A 131 6.19 -7.76 -18.77
N LEU A 132 7.43 -7.37 -18.97
CA LEU A 132 8.11 -7.48 -20.25
C LEU A 132 8.61 -8.92 -20.53
N ASP A 133 8.69 -9.77 -19.51
CA ASP A 133 9.07 -11.19 -19.64
C ASP A 133 7.86 -12.04 -20.01
N ASN A 134 7.79 -12.39 -21.29
CA ASN A 134 6.71 -13.23 -21.83
C ASN A 134 6.73 -14.65 -21.27
N THR A 135 7.91 -15.20 -20.90
CA THR A 135 8.02 -16.54 -20.31
C THR A 135 7.41 -16.55 -18.92
N LEU A 136 7.77 -15.57 -18.10
CA LEU A 136 7.19 -15.38 -16.77
C LEU A 136 5.66 -15.19 -16.83
N ILE A 137 5.16 -14.44 -17.81
CA ILE A 137 3.70 -14.26 -17.98
C ILE A 137 3.01 -15.58 -18.30
N LYS A 138 3.60 -16.45 -19.15
CA LYS A 138 3.04 -17.77 -19.45
C LYS A 138 2.97 -18.66 -18.20
N ASP A 139 4.02 -18.67 -17.39
CA ASP A 139 4.08 -19.44 -16.14
C ASP A 139 3.02 -18.94 -15.13
N ILE A 140 2.85 -17.63 -15.01
CA ILE A 140 1.82 -17.02 -14.14
C ILE A 140 0.41 -17.39 -14.64
N ILE A 141 0.14 -17.36 -15.95
CA ILE A 141 -1.14 -17.77 -16.53
C ILE A 141 -1.42 -19.25 -16.24
N GLN A 142 -0.43 -20.12 -16.40
CA GLN A 142 -0.57 -21.53 -16.07
C GLN A 142 -0.89 -21.74 -14.59
N MET A 143 -0.12 -21.11 -13.69
CA MET A 143 -0.40 -21.15 -12.25
C MET A 143 -1.80 -20.63 -11.92
N LYS A 144 -2.22 -19.52 -12.53
CA LYS A 144 -3.55 -18.94 -12.34
C LYS A 144 -4.66 -19.91 -12.75
N THR A 145 -4.49 -20.65 -13.83
CA THR A 145 -5.45 -21.65 -14.30
C THR A 145 -5.75 -22.70 -13.23
N HIS A 146 -4.72 -23.09 -12.46
CA HIS A 146 -4.87 -24.09 -11.40
C HIS A 146 -5.22 -23.53 -10.02
N THR A 147 -5.14 -22.21 -9.80
CA THR A 147 -5.43 -21.58 -8.50
C THR A 147 -6.78 -20.85 -8.48
N SER A 148 -7.02 -19.95 -9.41
CA SER A 148 -8.21 -19.10 -9.43
C SER A 148 -9.00 -19.17 -10.74
N MET A 149 -8.56 -19.99 -11.70
CA MET A 149 -9.16 -20.16 -13.03
C MET A 149 -9.32 -18.79 -13.74
N ASN A 150 -10.54 -18.44 -14.11
CA ASN A 150 -10.84 -17.23 -14.84
C ASN A 150 -11.36 -16.12 -13.92
N THR A 151 -11.04 -14.88 -14.27
CA THR A 151 -11.70 -13.72 -13.68
C THR A 151 -13.16 -13.68 -14.14
N ASN A 152 -14.10 -13.32 -13.25
CA ASN A 152 -15.52 -13.29 -13.57
C ASN A 152 -15.83 -12.35 -14.74
N ILE A 153 -16.74 -12.78 -15.63
CA ILE A 153 -17.03 -12.07 -16.89
C ILE A 153 -17.65 -10.68 -16.67
N LEU A 154 -18.48 -10.51 -15.64
CA LEU A 154 -19.10 -9.22 -15.33
C LEU A 154 -18.04 -8.21 -14.90
N GLY A 155 -17.11 -8.64 -14.05
CA GLY A 155 -15.97 -7.81 -13.64
C GLY A 155 -15.11 -7.40 -14.82
N GLN A 156 -14.80 -8.30 -15.75
CA GLN A 156 -14.04 -7.98 -16.96
C GLN A 156 -14.78 -6.96 -17.84
N ALA A 157 -16.08 -7.15 -18.09
CA ALA A 157 -16.88 -6.22 -18.86
C ALA A 157 -16.93 -4.81 -18.24
N MET A 158 -17.06 -4.74 -16.91
CA MET A 158 -17.02 -3.48 -16.17
C MET A 158 -15.63 -2.83 -16.22
N ALA A 159 -14.56 -3.62 -16.09
CA ALA A 159 -13.18 -3.14 -16.18
C ALA A 159 -12.90 -2.54 -17.56
N MET A 160 -13.33 -3.19 -18.66
CA MET A 160 -13.22 -2.65 -20.02
C MET A 160 -13.94 -1.30 -20.18
N LYS A 161 -15.08 -1.12 -19.53
CA LYS A 161 -15.75 0.20 -19.50
C LYS A 161 -14.98 1.21 -18.66
N ALA A 162 -14.47 0.80 -17.49
CA ALA A 162 -13.70 1.66 -16.60
C ALA A 162 -12.43 2.22 -17.25
N THR A 163 -11.75 1.45 -18.13
CA THR A 163 -10.57 1.96 -18.86
C THR A 163 -10.89 3.10 -19.83
N LYS A 164 -12.15 3.26 -20.21
CA LYS A 164 -12.61 4.36 -21.08
C LYS A 164 -13.00 5.62 -20.30
N THR A 165 -12.90 5.59 -18.96
CA THR A 165 -13.21 6.75 -18.13
C THR A 165 -12.26 7.91 -18.44
N PRO A 166 -12.76 9.13 -18.71
CA PRO A 166 -11.91 10.27 -18.99
C PRO A 166 -10.96 10.59 -17.84
N ARG A 167 -9.73 10.98 -18.13
CA ARG A 167 -8.76 11.41 -17.13
C ARG A 167 -9.21 12.64 -16.32
N SER A 168 -10.08 13.48 -16.89
CA SER A 168 -10.72 14.59 -16.16
C SER A 168 -11.52 14.10 -14.96
N PHE A 169 -12.31 13.04 -15.12
CA PHE A 169 -13.07 12.44 -14.03
C PHE A 169 -12.16 11.96 -12.90
N ILE A 170 -11.06 11.25 -13.25
CA ILE A 170 -10.09 10.80 -12.24
C ILE A 170 -9.50 11.99 -11.47
N ARG A 171 -9.13 13.08 -12.17
CA ARG A 171 -8.62 14.31 -11.55
C ARG A 171 -9.63 14.99 -10.63
N GLU A 172 -10.90 14.99 -10.98
CA GLU A 172 -11.96 15.50 -10.09
C GLU A 172 -12.10 14.66 -8.82
N GLN A 173 -12.08 13.33 -8.96
CA GLN A 173 -12.08 12.44 -7.79
C GLN A 173 -10.84 12.63 -6.91
N LEU A 174 -9.67 12.89 -7.48
CA LEU A 174 -8.46 13.20 -6.69
C LEU A 174 -8.63 14.42 -5.80
N LYS A 175 -9.33 15.46 -6.22
CA LYS A 175 -9.61 16.63 -5.37
C LYS A 175 -10.45 16.22 -4.15
N VAL A 176 -11.47 15.40 -4.34
CA VAL A 176 -12.28 14.88 -3.23
C VAL A 176 -11.43 14.08 -2.24
N TRP A 177 -10.52 13.25 -2.75
CA TRP A 177 -9.58 12.50 -1.89
C TRP A 177 -8.62 13.42 -1.13
N GLN A 178 -8.10 14.47 -1.78
CA GLN A 178 -7.25 15.46 -1.13
C GLN A 178 -7.96 16.20 -0.01
N ASP A 179 -9.21 16.61 -0.21
CA ASP A 179 -10.02 17.29 0.81
C ASP A 179 -10.22 16.38 2.04
N ARG A 180 -10.57 15.12 1.82
CA ARG A 180 -10.71 14.12 2.89
C ARG A 180 -9.39 13.88 3.62
N ARG A 181 -8.29 13.74 2.86
CA ARG A 181 -6.94 13.64 3.42
C ARG A 181 -6.63 14.83 4.31
N ASN A 182 -6.81 16.05 3.81
CA ASN A 182 -6.48 17.27 4.52
C ASN A 182 -7.29 17.38 5.83
N LEU A 183 -8.58 17.06 5.78
CA LEU A 183 -9.44 17.05 6.95
C LEU A 183 -8.93 16.10 8.03
N LEU A 184 -8.70 14.83 7.68
CA LEU A 184 -8.22 13.83 8.64
C LEU A 184 -6.80 14.15 9.12
N TYR A 185 -5.90 14.58 8.22
CA TYR A 185 -4.53 14.94 8.54
C TYR A 185 -4.45 16.07 9.56
N ASN A 186 -5.20 17.16 9.35
CA ASN A 186 -5.22 18.29 10.27
C ASN A 186 -5.78 17.92 11.65
N GLY A 187 -6.73 16.99 11.71
CA GLY A 187 -7.26 16.46 12.97
C GLY A 187 -6.23 15.61 13.70
N LEU A 188 -5.63 14.65 13.02
CA LEU A 188 -4.68 13.71 13.62
C LEU A 188 -3.31 14.35 13.92
N LYS A 189 -2.90 15.39 13.20
CA LYS A 189 -1.66 16.13 13.49
C LYS A 189 -1.67 16.83 14.84
N LYS A 190 -2.83 17.08 15.44
CA LYS A 190 -2.96 17.56 16.82
C LYS A 190 -2.55 16.50 17.86
N ILE A 191 -2.61 15.23 17.49
CA ILE A 191 -2.26 14.07 18.33
C ILE A 191 -0.81 13.65 18.08
N ASP A 192 -0.41 13.61 16.81
CA ASP A 192 0.96 13.30 16.37
C ASP A 192 1.49 14.46 15.51
N PRO A 193 2.20 15.43 16.11
CA PRO A 193 2.79 16.54 15.38
C PRO A 193 3.78 16.11 14.27
N ASP A 194 4.40 14.94 14.43
CA ASP A 194 5.34 14.35 13.47
C ASP A 194 4.66 13.38 12.49
N LEU A 195 3.32 13.45 12.38
CA LEU A 195 2.57 12.61 11.44
C LEU A 195 3.08 12.78 10.01
N TRP A 196 3.43 11.68 9.40
CA TRP A 196 3.85 11.67 7.99
C TRP A 196 2.71 12.13 7.08
N ASN A 197 3.02 13.06 6.18
CA ASN A 197 2.03 13.57 5.24
C ASN A 197 1.73 12.50 4.17
N PRO A 198 0.50 12.01 4.04
CA PRO A 198 0.14 11.07 2.98
C PRO A 198 0.19 11.76 1.61
N GLU A 199 0.94 11.18 0.71
CA GLU A 199 1.17 11.67 -0.65
C GLU A 199 0.31 10.96 -1.68
N GLY A 200 -0.27 9.82 -1.27
CA GLY A 200 -1.15 9.01 -2.10
C GLY A 200 -1.99 8.01 -1.29
N ALA A 201 -2.64 7.07 -1.97
CA ALA A 201 -3.59 6.12 -1.40
C ALA A 201 -4.71 6.82 -0.61
N PHE A 202 -5.17 6.23 0.50
CA PHE A 202 -6.19 6.81 1.39
C PHE A 202 -5.99 6.39 2.85
N TYR A 203 -4.72 6.34 3.30
CA TYR A 203 -4.34 5.93 4.65
C TYR A 203 -3.46 6.95 5.34
N MET A 204 -3.49 6.93 6.68
CA MET A 204 -2.59 7.64 7.59
C MET A 204 -2.17 6.72 8.71
N LEU A 205 -0.98 6.95 9.24
CA LEU A 205 -0.36 6.09 10.25
C LEU A 205 0.23 6.92 11.42
N PRO A 206 -0.59 7.67 12.21
CA PRO A 206 -0.11 8.43 13.35
C PRO A 206 0.47 7.53 14.44
N LYS A 207 1.42 8.09 15.21
CA LYS A 207 1.84 7.56 16.51
C LYS A 207 0.73 7.81 17.52
N ILE A 208 0.37 6.79 18.28
CA ILE A 208 -0.62 6.90 19.36
C ILE A 208 -0.13 6.05 20.52
N GLU A 209 0.02 6.68 21.67
CA GLU A 209 0.36 5.96 22.91
C GLU A 209 -0.66 4.86 23.19
N LYS A 210 -0.19 3.71 23.70
CA LYS A 210 -1.04 2.55 23.98
C LYS A 210 -1.95 2.19 22.82
N SER A 211 -1.38 2.19 21.60
CA SER A 211 -2.12 2.03 20.33
C SER A 211 -3.09 0.84 20.29
N ALA A 212 -2.77 -0.27 20.96
CA ALA A 212 -3.65 -1.43 21.05
C ALA A 212 -4.90 -1.12 21.89
N GLU A 213 -4.73 -0.50 23.06
CA GLU A 213 -5.84 -0.07 23.92
C GLU A 213 -6.71 0.96 23.21
N PHE A 214 -6.06 1.96 22.58
CA PHE A 214 -6.76 2.98 21.77
C PHE A 214 -7.68 2.32 20.72
N VAL A 215 -7.15 1.40 19.90
CA VAL A 215 -7.93 0.75 18.83
C VAL A 215 -9.14 -0.01 19.40
N TRP A 216 -8.96 -0.75 20.50
CA TRP A 216 -10.06 -1.51 21.10
C TRP A 216 -11.09 -0.62 21.79
N ASP A 217 -10.67 0.45 22.48
CA ASP A 217 -11.57 1.39 23.10
C ASP A 217 -12.38 2.17 22.06
N MET A 218 -11.71 2.67 21.02
CA MET A 218 -12.38 3.35 19.90
C MET A 218 -13.43 2.47 19.24
N TYR A 219 -13.13 1.19 19.04
CA TYR A 219 -14.08 0.24 18.48
C TYR A 219 -15.26 -0.01 19.43
N ARG A 220 -15.01 -0.30 20.72
CA ARG A 220 -16.03 -0.77 21.64
C ARG A 220 -16.88 0.32 22.26
N LYS A 221 -16.31 1.51 22.47
CA LYS A 221 -16.93 2.60 23.22
C LYS A 221 -17.32 3.79 22.35
N TYR A 222 -16.66 3.96 21.21
CA TYR A 222 -16.82 5.14 20.35
C TYR A 222 -17.22 4.81 18.90
N ASP A 223 -17.47 3.55 18.55
CA ASP A 223 -17.86 3.09 17.21
C ASP A 223 -16.93 3.60 16.09
N VAL A 224 -15.62 3.71 16.35
CA VAL A 224 -14.61 4.08 15.38
C VAL A 224 -13.70 2.91 15.08
N ILE A 225 -13.71 2.46 13.83
CA ILE A 225 -12.87 1.35 13.37
C ILE A 225 -11.54 1.90 12.86
N SER A 226 -10.45 1.43 13.45
CA SER A 226 -9.07 1.67 13.05
C SER A 226 -8.25 0.38 13.18
N TYR A 227 -7.00 0.40 12.76
CA TYR A 227 -6.18 -0.83 12.74
C TYR A 227 -4.85 -0.60 13.46
N MET A 228 -4.47 -1.57 14.30
CA MET A 228 -3.18 -1.51 14.99
C MET A 228 -2.02 -1.50 14.00
N GLY A 229 -1.12 -0.53 14.13
CA GLY A 229 0.08 -0.43 13.30
C GLY A 229 1.01 -1.63 13.43
N ALA A 230 0.95 -2.34 14.54
CA ALA A 230 1.70 -3.59 14.75
C ALA A 230 1.43 -4.64 13.66
N TRP A 231 0.21 -4.74 13.14
CA TRP A 231 -0.12 -5.65 12.03
C TRP A 231 0.59 -5.29 10.71
N PHE A 232 1.02 -4.05 10.60
CA PHE A 232 1.75 -3.50 9.45
C PHE A 232 3.26 -3.35 9.72
N GLY A 233 3.76 -3.94 10.82
CA GLY A 233 5.16 -3.81 11.23
C GLY A 233 5.52 -2.45 11.84
N ALA A 234 4.55 -1.68 12.33
CA ALA A 234 4.69 -0.35 12.92
C ALA A 234 4.04 -0.28 14.32
N PRO A 235 4.56 -0.98 15.34
CA PRO A 235 4.04 -0.90 16.70
C PRO A 235 4.05 0.55 17.22
N GLY A 236 3.09 0.90 18.08
CA GLY A 236 2.92 2.26 18.58
C GLY A 236 2.22 3.22 17.62
N ARG A 237 1.79 2.74 16.45
CA ARG A 237 1.03 3.51 15.46
C ARG A 237 -0.36 2.91 15.25
N VAL A 238 -1.26 3.70 14.67
CA VAL A 238 -2.63 3.29 14.31
C VAL A 238 -2.90 3.69 12.88
N ARG A 239 -3.39 2.74 12.04
CA ARG A 239 -3.79 3.06 10.67
C ARG A 239 -5.23 3.53 10.63
N PHE A 240 -5.44 4.71 10.09
CA PHE A 240 -6.73 5.25 9.70
C PHE A 240 -6.90 5.24 8.18
N SER A 241 -8.17 5.22 7.74
CA SER A 241 -8.53 5.38 6.34
C SER A 241 -9.48 6.57 6.18
N TYR A 242 -9.23 7.40 5.17
CA TYR A 242 -10.15 8.47 4.78
C TYR A 242 -11.02 8.12 3.56
N ALA A 243 -11.17 6.80 3.29
CA ALA A 243 -12.08 6.29 2.26
C ALA A 243 -13.56 6.35 2.74
N LEU A 244 -13.96 7.47 3.31
CA LEU A 244 -15.26 7.76 3.86
C LEU A 244 -15.73 9.13 3.36
N ASP A 245 -17.03 9.44 3.51
CA ASP A 245 -17.51 10.79 3.29
C ASP A 245 -17.00 11.76 4.38
N LYS A 246 -17.02 13.06 4.04
CA LYS A 246 -16.47 14.11 4.91
C LYS A 246 -17.12 14.14 6.29
N LYS A 247 -18.45 13.98 6.37
CA LYS A 247 -19.19 14.01 7.64
C LYS A 247 -18.77 12.89 8.57
N LYS A 248 -18.54 11.67 8.04
CA LYS A 248 -18.04 10.54 8.83
C LYS A 248 -16.61 10.75 9.31
N ILE A 249 -15.77 11.44 8.55
CA ILE A 249 -14.43 11.81 9.01
C ILE A 249 -14.51 12.82 10.14
N GLU A 250 -15.35 13.84 10.02
CA GLU A 250 -15.61 14.85 11.07
C GLU A 250 -16.12 14.20 12.35
N GLU A 251 -17.09 13.31 12.24
CA GLU A 251 -17.64 12.54 13.36
C GLU A 251 -16.57 11.66 14.03
N GLY A 252 -15.77 10.95 13.24
CA GLY A 252 -14.66 10.14 13.76
C GLY A 252 -13.64 10.98 14.52
N LEU A 253 -13.27 12.14 14.01
CA LEU A 253 -12.36 13.06 14.68
C LEU A 253 -12.94 13.62 15.98
N PHE A 254 -14.24 13.93 16.01
CA PHE A 254 -14.94 14.34 17.21
C PHE A 254 -14.85 13.25 18.30
N ARG A 255 -15.19 12.02 17.98
CA ARG A 255 -15.12 10.87 18.90
C ARG A 255 -13.70 10.56 19.40
N ILE A 256 -12.70 10.73 18.54
CA ILE A 256 -11.29 10.61 18.94
C ILE A 256 -10.94 11.68 19.99
N ASN A 257 -11.38 12.93 19.79
CA ASN A 257 -11.16 13.99 20.76
C ASN A 257 -11.86 13.73 22.11
N GLU A 258 -13.09 13.22 22.10
CA GLU A 258 -13.80 12.82 23.33
C GLU A 258 -13.01 11.74 24.10
N TYR A 259 -12.51 10.71 23.40
CA TYR A 259 -11.66 9.69 24.02
C TYR A 259 -10.41 10.29 24.67
N LEU A 260 -9.71 11.18 23.99
CA LEU A 260 -8.50 11.79 24.51
C LEU A 260 -8.79 12.66 25.75
N ASN A 261 -9.85 13.46 25.71
CA ASN A 261 -10.26 14.30 26.83
C ASN A 261 -10.67 13.46 28.05
N SER A 262 -11.31 12.32 27.86
CA SER A 262 -11.70 11.42 28.96
C SER A 262 -10.53 10.77 29.69
N ARG A 263 -9.32 10.83 29.14
CA ARG A 263 -8.08 10.28 29.75
C ARG A 263 -7.24 11.31 30.46
N HIS A 264 -7.53 12.57 30.31
CA HIS A 264 -6.88 13.66 31.06
C HIS A 264 -7.62 14.03 32.35
N LEU A 265 -8.71 13.31 32.66
CA LEU A 265 -9.45 13.34 33.92
C LEU A 265 -9.13 12.09 34.75
#